data_86a14a90353d907b5c18d6b8d8ae5b4f
#
_entry.id   86a14a90353d907b5c18d6b8d8ae5b4f
#
_cell.length_a   1.000
_cell.length_b   1.000
_cell.length_c   1.000
_cell.angle_alpha   90.00
_cell.angle_beta   90.00
_cell.angle_gamma   90.00
#
_symmetry.space_group_name_H-M   'P 1'
#
loop_
_entity.id
_entity.type
_entity.pdbx_description
1 polymer ?
#
loop_
_entity_poly.entity_id
_entity_poly.type
_entity_poly.pdbx_seq_one_letter_code
_entity_poly.pdbx_strand_id
1 'polypeptide(L)'
;MRRLCRIFLILSVLLPHALHADALKTPPAVTDIVDIEADRLDVNTKNGTAIFKGKVKAVKPDIIVKGDTLTLVYDQKSRKVTLLTVEGDVTILWQDKDATCSKAVYNLTNEVMVMTGNVVITRGQERVSGQKVTLDKKNDTQVVEGAGSRVKVRVNAGESKGVMQWGK
;
A
#
# COMPACT_ATOMS: atom_id res chain seq x y z
N MET A 1 86.21 26.97 -27.47
CA MET A 1 85.30 26.17 -28.23
C MET A 1 84.13 25.84 -27.34
N ARG A 2 83.05 26.44 -27.66
CA ARG A 2 81.90 26.71 -26.76
C ARG A 2 80.89 25.52 -26.77
N ARG A 3 80.63 24.91 -25.65
CA ARG A 3 79.60 23.92 -25.52
C ARG A 3 78.39 24.58 -24.82
N LEU A 4 77.31 24.83 -25.60
CA LEU A 4 76.02 25.25 -25.07
C LEU A 4 75.30 24.01 -24.50
N CYS A 5 75.05 24.07 -23.17
CA CYS A 5 74.22 23.11 -22.46
C CYS A 5 72.78 23.64 -22.58
N ARG A 6 71.92 22.91 -23.34
CA ARG A 6 70.47 23.17 -23.37
C ARG A 6 69.79 22.39 -22.27
N ILE A 7 69.34 23.11 -21.28
CA ILE A 7 68.48 22.55 -20.22
C ILE A 7 67.08 22.45 -20.74
N PHE A 8 66.57 21.20 -20.88
CA PHE A 8 65.21 20.93 -21.31
C PHE A 8 64.35 20.87 -20.04
N LEU A 9 63.56 21.95 -19.81
CA LEU A 9 62.64 22.05 -18.69
C LEU A 9 61.38 21.25 -19.02
N ILE A 10 61.22 20.05 -18.44
CA ILE A 10 60.02 19.23 -18.56
C ILE A 10 58.99 19.78 -17.58
N LEU A 11 58.03 20.54 -18.11
CA LEU A 11 56.85 21.00 -17.35
C LEU A 11 55.84 19.85 -17.26
N SER A 12 55.85 19.15 -16.11
CA SER A 12 54.92 18.11 -15.81
C SER A 12 53.55 18.74 -15.44
N VAL A 13 52.59 18.67 -16.39
CA VAL A 13 51.20 19.04 -16.15
C VAL A 13 50.54 17.96 -15.34
N LEU A 14 50.34 18.20 -14.03
CA LEU A 14 49.43 17.39 -13.19
C LEU A 14 47.99 17.71 -13.60
N LEU A 15 47.37 16.82 -14.38
CA LEU A 15 45.91 16.83 -14.52
C LEU A 15 45.29 16.22 -13.27
N PRO A 16 44.33 16.88 -12.59
CA PRO A 16 43.54 16.24 -11.56
C PRO A 16 42.57 15.28 -12.23
N HIS A 17 42.75 13.98 -11.94
CA HIS A 17 41.73 12.98 -12.28
C HIS A 17 40.54 13.21 -11.38
N ALA A 18 39.47 13.78 -11.94
CA ALA A 18 38.16 13.83 -11.29
C ALA A 18 37.66 12.39 -11.16
N LEU A 19 37.74 11.83 -9.94
CA LEU A 19 37.03 10.62 -9.56
C LEU A 19 35.53 10.91 -9.68
N HIS A 20 34.93 10.48 -10.78
CA HIS A 20 33.49 10.38 -10.89
C HIS A 20 33.06 9.26 -9.96
N ALA A 21 32.61 9.62 -8.75
CA ALA A 21 31.86 8.71 -7.91
C ALA A 21 30.54 8.43 -8.65
N ASP A 22 30.46 7.28 -9.33
CA ASP A 22 29.19 6.70 -9.74
C ASP A 22 28.36 6.55 -8.49
N ALA A 23 27.40 7.47 -8.30
CA ALA A 23 26.39 7.34 -7.28
C ALA A 23 25.69 6.00 -7.53
N LEU A 24 25.96 5.03 -6.67
CA LEU A 24 25.22 3.79 -6.59
C LEU A 24 23.74 4.16 -6.55
N LYS A 25 23.07 4.02 -7.70
CA LYS A 25 21.62 4.11 -7.78
C LYS A 25 21.08 3.00 -6.90
N THR A 26 20.69 3.35 -5.68
CA THR A 26 19.91 2.46 -4.82
C THR A 26 18.74 1.98 -5.67
N PRO A 27 18.57 0.66 -5.88
CA PRO A 27 17.40 0.18 -6.60
C PRO A 27 16.16 0.74 -5.92
N PRO A 28 15.12 1.16 -6.66
CA PRO A 28 13.90 1.67 -6.05
C PRO A 28 13.41 0.60 -5.07
N ALA A 29 13.16 1.00 -3.83
CA ALA A 29 12.61 0.10 -2.83
C ALA A 29 11.35 -0.52 -3.44
N VAL A 30 11.31 -1.86 -3.55
CA VAL A 30 10.15 -2.60 -4.08
C VAL A 30 9.06 -2.51 -3.02
N THR A 31 8.29 -1.41 -3.04
CA THR A 31 7.25 -1.09 -2.06
C THR A 31 5.94 -1.85 -2.29
N ASP A 32 5.86 -2.66 -3.35
CA ASP A 32 4.64 -3.37 -3.77
C ASP A 32 4.63 -4.87 -3.47
N ILE A 33 5.57 -5.36 -2.66
CA ILE A 33 5.57 -6.74 -2.19
C ILE A 33 4.48 -6.89 -1.12
N VAL A 34 3.65 -7.91 -1.30
CA VAL A 34 2.63 -8.32 -0.34
C VAL A 34 2.90 -9.77 0.04
N ASP A 35 3.14 -10.04 1.32
CA ASP A 35 3.24 -11.39 1.86
C ASP A 35 1.85 -11.88 2.26
N ILE A 36 1.45 -13.07 1.80
CA ILE A 36 0.15 -13.65 2.10
C ILE A 36 0.34 -15.03 2.72
N GLU A 37 -0.23 -15.22 3.90
CA GLU A 37 -0.31 -16.48 4.63
C GLU A 37 -1.76 -16.98 4.63
N ALA A 38 -2.00 -18.26 4.42
CA ALA A 38 -3.31 -18.92 4.48
C ALA A 38 -3.16 -20.44 4.64
N ASP A 39 -4.22 -21.12 5.07
CA ASP A 39 -4.21 -22.59 5.17
C ASP A 39 -4.25 -23.26 3.78
N ARG A 40 -4.82 -22.59 2.77
CA ARG A 40 -4.98 -23.12 1.40
C ARG A 40 -4.96 -22.03 0.36
N LEU A 41 -4.39 -22.34 -0.81
CA LEU A 41 -4.42 -21.53 -2.02
C LEU A 41 -4.99 -22.34 -3.19
N ASP A 42 -6.05 -21.81 -3.81
CA ASP A 42 -6.63 -22.32 -5.05
C ASP A 42 -6.36 -21.31 -6.18
N VAL A 43 -5.69 -21.73 -7.26
CA VAL A 43 -5.39 -20.87 -8.41
C VAL A 43 -6.12 -21.36 -9.65
N ASN A 44 -6.85 -20.46 -10.32
CA ASN A 44 -7.47 -20.72 -11.61
C ASN A 44 -6.89 -19.77 -12.66
N THR A 45 -5.94 -20.27 -13.44
CA THR A 45 -5.25 -19.49 -14.48
C THR A 45 -6.15 -19.12 -15.65
N LYS A 46 -7.19 -19.94 -15.94
CA LYS A 46 -8.14 -19.64 -17.01
C LYS A 46 -9.01 -18.43 -16.71
N ASN A 47 -9.40 -18.29 -15.44
CA ASN A 47 -10.22 -17.17 -14.99
C ASN A 47 -9.40 -16.01 -14.39
N GLY A 48 -8.08 -16.17 -14.31
CA GLY A 48 -7.21 -15.16 -13.69
C GLY A 48 -7.53 -14.91 -12.21
N THR A 49 -7.76 -15.98 -11.42
CA THR A 49 -8.12 -15.85 -10.00
C THR A 49 -7.19 -16.67 -9.11
N ALA A 50 -6.89 -16.13 -7.92
CA ALA A 50 -6.24 -16.84 -6.83
C ALA A 50 -7.08 -16.63 -5.55
N ILE A 51 -7.41 -17.73 -4.87
CA ILE A 51 -8.26 -17.73 -3.67
C ILE A 51 -7.48 -18.35 -2.54
N PHE A 52 -7.18 -17.54 -1.53
CA PHE A 52 -6.58 -17.95 -0.26
C PHE A 52 -7.69 -18.20 0.75
N LYS A 53 -7.62 -19.31 1.47
CA LYS A 53 -8.65 -19.74 2.43
C LYS A 53 -8.05 -20.14 3.75
N GLY A 54 -8.74 -19.81 4.83
CA GLY A 54 -8.40 -20.18 6.21
C GLY A 54 -7.34 -19.27 6.81
N LYS A 55 -7.74 -18.51 7.84
CA LYS A 55 -6.87 -17.64 8.65
C LYS A 55 -5.96 -16.75 7.80
N VAL A 56 -6.51 -16.17 6.74
CA VAL A 56 -5.74 -15.36 5.79
C VAL A 56 -5.15 -14.14 6.48
N LYS A 57 -3.87 -13.89 6.22
CA LYS A 57 -3.16 -12.69 6.63
C LYS A 57 -2.32 -12.18 5.46
N ALA A 58 -2.63 -10.98 5.00
CA ALA A 58 -1.84 -10.28 3.99
C ALA A 58 -1.12 -9.10 4.64
N VAL A 59 0.18 -8.99 4.39
CA VAL A 59 1.06 -7.99 5.01
C VAL A 59 1.77 -7.19 3.93
N LYS A 60 1.69 -5.88 4.05
CA LYS A 60 2.47 -4.89 3.33
C LYS A 60 3.06 -3.92 4.37
N PRO A 61 4.14 -3.18 4.10
CA PRO A 61 4.85 -2.39 5.14
C PRO A 61 3.96 -1.49 6.01
N ASP A 62 2.88 -0.93 5.46
CA ASP A 62 1.98 0.02 6.12
C ASP A 62 0.57 -0.51 6.38
N ILE A 63 0.27 -1.75 5.96
CA ILE A 63 -1.08 -2.33 6.07
C ILE A 63 -1.04 -3.83 6.34
N ILE A 64 -1.87 -4.29 7.27
CA ILE A 64 -2.12 -5.71 7.53
C ILE A 64 -3.61 -5.96 7.32
N VAL A 65 -3.93 -6.96 6.52
CA VAL A 65 -5.32 -7.38 6.27
C VAL A 65 -5.47 -8.83 6.74
N LYS A 66 -6.53 -9.09 7.50
CA LYS A 66 -6.89 -10.43 7.99
C LYS A 66 -8.33 -10.74 7.59
N GLY A 67 -8.64 -12.03 7.42
CA GLY A 67 -9.98 -12.53 7.12
C GLY A 67 -9.98 -14.04 6.92
N ASP A 68 -11.13 -14.62 6.59
CA ASP A 68 -11.24 -16.07 6.35
C ASP A 68 -10.89 -16.42 4.90
N THR A 69 -11.20 -15.53 3.95
CA THR A 69 -10.94 -15.74 2.53
C THR A 69 -10.43 -14.45 1.89
N LEU A 70 -9.38 -14.57 1.07
CA LEU A 70 -8.89 -13.50 0.20
C LEU A 70 -8.94 -13.99 -1.24
N THR A 71 -9.66 -13.26 -2.09
CA THR A 71 -9.71 -13.50 -3.54
C THR A 71 -8.97 -12.39 -4.27
N LEU A 72 -8.02 -12.77 -5.12
CA LEU A 72 -7.34 -11.89 -6.06
C LEU A 72 -7.85 -12.17 -7.46
N VAL A 73 -8.15 -11.09 -8.21
CA VAL A 73 -8.46 -11.18 -9.64
C VAL A 73 -7.37 -10.47 -10.42
N TYR A 74 -6.84 -11.15 -11.42
CA TYR A 74 -5.77 -10.67 -12.29
C TYR A 74 -6.31 -10.36 -13.69
N ASP A 75 -5.87 -9.26 -14.24
CA ASP A 75 -5.98 -9.04 -15.68
C ASP A 75 -5.08 -10.02 -16.41
N GLN A 76 -5.65 -10.80 -17.33
CA GLN A 76 -4.94 -11.91 -17.99
C GLN A 76 -3.83 -11.42 -18.94
N LYS A 77 -3.94 -10.22 -19.47
CA LYS A 77 -2.95 -9.65 -20.41
C LYS A 77 -1.77 -9.03 -19.65
N SER A 78 -2.06 -8.15 -18.72
CA SER A 78 -1.04 -7.44 -17.94
C SER A 78 -0.50 -8.23 -16.75
N ARG A 79 -1.19 -9.32 -16.34
CA ARG A 79 -0.93 -10.10 -15.12
C ARG A 79 -0.94 -9.28 -13.83
N LYS A 80 -1.54 -8.10 -13.85
CA LYS A 80 -1.69 -7.25 -12.68
C LYS A 80 -2.95 -7.61 -11.92
N VAL A 81 -2.88 -7.55 -10.60
CA VAL A 81 -4.06 -7.65 -9.74
C VAL A 81 -4.93 -6.42 -9.99
N THR A 82 -6.22 -6.64 -10.24
CA THR A 82 -7.20 -5.58 -10.50
C THR A 82 -8.23 -5.47 -9.38
N LEU A 83 -8.52 -6.58 -8.71
CA LEU A 83 -9.51 -6.62 -7.63
C LEU A 83 -9.01 -7.50 -6.49
N LEU A 84 -9.19 -7.02 -5.28
CA LEU A 84 -9.04 -7.72 -4.01
C LEU A 84 -10.38 -7.83 -3.33
N THR A 85 -10.73 -9.02 -2.84
CA THR A 85 -11.91 -9.23 -1.99
C THR A 85 -11.49 -10.01 -0.76
N VAL A 86 -11.78 -9.49 0.43
CA VAL A 86 -11.58 -10.18 1.71
C VAL A 86 -12.92 -10.36 2.37
N GLU A 87 -13.17 -11.57 2.87
CA GLU A 87 -14.44 -11.96 3.49
C GLU A 87 -14.19 -12.74 4.78
N GLY A 88 -15.14 -12.62 5.72
CA GLY A 88 -15.15 -13.31 7.01
C GLY A 88 -14.27 -12.61 8.05
N ASP A 89 -14.90 -12.01 9.07
CA ASP A 89 -14.24 -11.34 10.21
C ASP A 89 -13.04 -10.46 9.80
N VAL A 90 -13.29 -9.62 8.78
CA VAL A 90 -12.23 -8.80 8.17
C VAL A 90 -11.71 -7.78 9.16
N THR A 91 -10.39 -7.76 9.33
CA THR A 91 -9.66 -6.74 10.09
C THR A 91 -8.61 -6.12 9.19
N ILE A 92 -8.59 -4.79 9.11
CA ILE A 92 -7.60 -4.02 8.37
C ILE A 92 -6.90 -3.09 9.36
N LEU A 93 -5.60 -3.28 9.54
CA LEU A 93 -4.74 -2.42 10.33
C LEU A 93 -3.95 -1.56 9.35
N TRP A 94 -4.12 -0.26 9.38
CA TRP A 94 -3.45 0.65 8.48
C TRP A 94 -2.90 1.87 9.22
N GLN A 95 -1.57 1.91 9.35
CA GLN A 95 -0.90 2.94 10.15
C GLN A 95 -1.43 2.96 11.59
N ASP A 96 -2.13 4.04 11.98
CA ASP A 96 -2.72 4.25 13.30
C ASP A 96 -4.25 4.02 13.31
N LYS A 97 -4.79 3.34 12.29
CA LYS A 97 -6.22 3.04 12.13
C LYS A 97 -6.49 1.54 12.11
N ASP A 98 -7.58 1.17 12.74
CA ASP A 98 -8.13 -0.17 12.72
C ASP A 98 -9.51 -0.12 12.07
N ALA A 99 -9.76 -1.00 11.12
CA ALA A 99 -11.09 -1.17 10.54
C ALA A 99 -11.52 -2.63 10.66
N THR A 100 -12.79 -2.86 11.01
CA THR A 100 -13.42 -4.18 11.02
C THR A 100 -14.69 -4.16 10.19
N CYS A 101 -14.97 -5.28 9.50
CA CYS A 101 -16.18 -5.44 8.68
C CYS A 101 -16.39 -6.92 8.34
N SER A 102 -17.50 -7.27 7.67
CA SER A 102 -17.70 -8.64 7.18
C SER A 102 -17.06 -8.88 5.82
N LYS A 103 -16.95 -7.83 5.00
CA LYS A 103 -16.37 -7.90 3.65
C LYS A 103 -15.72 -6.59 3.26
N ALA A 104 -14.55 -6.67 2.65
CA ALA A 104 -13.86 -5.56 2.02
C ALA A 104 -13.52 -5.89 0.56
N VAL A 105 -13.80 -4.95 -0.34
CA VAL A 105 -13.46 -5.05 -1.76
C VAL A 105 -12.62 -3.85 -2.13
N TYR A 106 -11.44 -4.09 -2.68
CA TYR A 106 -10.57 -3.03 -3.19
C TYR A 106 -10.34 -3.19 -4.68
N ASN A 107 -10.78 -2.21 -5.43
CA ASN A 107 -10.53 -2.12 -6.87
C ASN A 107 -9.26 -1.29 -7.08
N LEU A 108 -8.19 -1.94 -7.56
CA LEU A 108 -6.88 -1.32 -7.76
C LEU A 108 -6.86 -0.40 -8.99
N THR A 109 -7.80 -0.59 -9.93
CA THR A 109 -7.84 0.21 -11.17
C THR A 109 -8.34 1.63 -10.91
N ASN A 110 -9.37 1.75 -10.10
CA ASN A 110 -9.97 3.05 -9.74
C ASN A 110 -9.61 3.52 -8.33
N GLU A 111 -8.87 2.72 -7.56
CA GLU A 111 -8.44 2.99 -6.18
C GLU A 111 -9.61 3.20 -5.21
N VAL A 112 -10.71 2.45 -5.42
CA VAL A 112 -11.89 2.50 -4.56
C VAL A 112 -11.93 1.26 -3.66
N MET A 113 -12.08 1.50 -2.34
CA MET A 113 -12.34 0.45 -1.36
C MET A 113 -13.80 0.55 -0.87
N VAL A 114 -14.48 -0.59 -0.84
CA VAL A 114 -15.83 -0.71 -0.28
C VAL A 114 -15.79 -1.74 0.84
N MET A 115 -16.12 -1.31 2.05
CA MET A 115 -16.30 -2.18 3.22
C MET A 115 -17.78 -2.31 3.52
N THR A 116 -18.25 -3.50 3.85
CA THR A 116 -19.65 -3.79 4.16
C THR A 116 -19.80 -4.73 5.34
N GLY A 117 -20.93 -4.63 6.04
CA GLY A 117 -21.31 -5.47 7.18
C GLY A 117 -20.68 -5.02 8.49
N ASN A 118 -21.45 -4.24 9.27
CA ASN A 118 -21.05 -3.75 10.59
C ASN A 118 -19.67 -3.07 10.60
N VAL A 119 -19.45 -2.17 9.64
CA VAL A 119 -18.18 -1.49 9.49
C VAL A 119 -17.89 -0.60 10.69
N VAL A 120 -16.73 -0.77 11.27
CA VAL A 120 -16.21 0.07 12.35
C VAL A 120 -14.80 0.49 11.98
N ILE A 121 -14.53 1.78 12.06
CA ILE A 121 -13.19 2.35 11.87
C ILE A 121 -12.83 3.12 13.14
N THR A 122 -11.65 2.86 13.68
CA THR A 122 -11.13 3.53 14.89
C THR A 122 -9.77 4.13 14.62
N ARG A 123 -9.50 5.27 15.26
CA ARG A 123 -8.19 5.93 15.33
C ARG A 123 -8.02 6.54 16.72
N GLY A 124 -7.27 5.89 17.59
CA GLY A 124 -7.19 6.29 18.98
C GLY A 124 -8.57 6.28 19.65
N GLN A 125 -9.06 7.45 20.10
CA GLN A 125 -10.40 7.57 20.73
C GLN A 125 -11.51 7.90 19.72
N GLU A 126 -11.17 8.19 18.49
CA GLU A 126 -12.13 8.49 17.43
C GLU A 126 -12.70 7.20 16.84
N ARG A 127 -13.96 7.22 16.46
CA ARG A 127 -14.66 6.05 15.93
C ARG A 127 -15.75 6.46 14.95
N VAL A 128 -15.81 5.74 13.82
CA VAL A 128 -16.90 5.82 12.86
C VAL A 128 -17.49 4.43 12.68
N SER A 129 -18.81 4.32 12.64
CA SER A 129 -19.48 3.04 12.37
C SER A 129 -20.69 3.23 11.45
N GLY A 130 -20.89 2.25 10.57
CA GLY A 130 -21.98 2.18 9.61
C GLY A 130 -22.13 0.79 9.03
N GLN A 131 -23.03 0.59 8.10
CA GLN A 131 -23.19 -0.69 7.41
C GLN A 131 -22.34 -0.80 6.14
N LYS A 132 -22.02 0.34 5.54
CA LYS A 132 -21.15 0.40 4.38
C LYS A 132 -20.26 1.65 4.45
N VAL A 133 -19.01 1.48 4.07
CA VAL A 133 -18.05 2.58 3.90
C VAL A 133 -17.42 2.44 2.53
N THR A 134 -17.47 3.53 1.78
CA THR A 134 -16.79 3.65 0.48
C THR A 134 -15.69 4.69 0.60
N LEU A 135 -14.47 4.29 0.23
CA LEU A 135 -13.29 5.13 0.22
C LEU A 135 -12.81 5.25 -1.21
N ASP A 136 -12.80 6.43 -1.75
CA ASP A 136 -12.22 6.74 -3.06
C ASP A 136 -10.92 7.51 -2.84
N LYS A 137 -9.80 6.81 -2.97
CA LYS A 137 -8.48 7.36 -2.72
C LYS A 137 -8.09 8.39 -3.78
N LYS A 138 -8.53 8.17 -5.02
CA LYS A 138 -8.21 9.07 -6.15
C LYS A 138 -8.86 10.43 -6.00
N ASN A 139 -10.11 10.46 -5.51
CA ASN A 139 -10.89 11.69 -5.33
C ASN A 139 -10.85 12.21 -3.89
N ASP A 140 -10.13 11.52 -2.98
CA ASP A 140 -10.05 11.82 -1.54
C ASP A 140 -11.44 11.98 -0.89
N THR A 141 -12.38 11.08 -1.29
CA THR A 141 -13.74 11.10 -0.77
C THR A 141 -14.07 9.86 0.03
N GLN A 142 -14.92 10.04 1.03
CA GLN A 142 -15.36 8.97 1.92
C GLN A 142 -16.86 9.11 2.16
N VAL A 143 -17.57 7.99 1.99
CA VAL A 143 -19.01 7.93 2.24
C VAL A 143 -19.26 6.81 3.25
N VAL A 144 -20.02 7.13 4.29
CA VAL A 144 -20.47 6.15 5.31
C VAL A 144 -21.98 6.08 5.25
N GLU A 145 -22.52 4.87 5.06
CA GLU A 145 -23.94 4.62 4.92
C GLU A 145 -24.43 3.72 6.08
N GLY A 146 -25.58 4.08 6.62
CA GLY A 146 -26.23 3.29 7.69
C GLY A 146 -27.03 2.10 7.16
N ALA A 147 -27.50 2.13 5.90
CA ALA A 147 -28.28 1.06 5.25
C ALA A 147 -29.36 0.44 6.17
N GLY A 148 -30.27 1.28 6.67
CA GLY A 148 -31.33 0.89 7.62
C GLY A 148 -30.97 1.08 9.09
N SER A 149 -29.70 1.33 9.42
CA SER A 149 -29.23 1.78 10.74
C SER A 149 -28.70 3.23 10.65
N ARG A 150 -28.31 3.79 11.80
CA ARG A 150 -27.72 5.15 11.82
C ARG A 150 -26.20 5.05 11.73
N VAL A 151 -25.58 5.96 10.97
CA VAL A 151 -24.15 6.21 11.07
C VAL A 151 -23.86 6.82 12.45
N LYS A 152 -22.83 6.30 13.13
CA LYS A 152 -22.40 6.82 14.43
C LYS A 152 -20.95 7.30 14.29
N VAL A 153 -20.68 8.52 14.75
CA VAL A 153 -19.35 9.13 14.71
C VAL A 153 -19.01 9.64 16.11
N ARG A 154 -17.80 9.32 16.56
CA ARG A 154 -17.17 9.92 17.75
C ARG A 154 -15.89 10.59 17.29
N VAL A 155 -15.76 11.86 17.55
CA VAL A 155 -14.57 12.67 17.24
C VAL A 155 -14.08 13.38 18.49
N ASN A 156 -12.79 13.62 18.59
CA ASN A 156 -12.20 14.48 19.61
C ASN A 156 -12.22 15.92 19.09
N ALA A 157 -13.11 16.75 19.62
CA ALA A 157 -13.27 18.14 19.16
C ALA A 157 -12.05 19.05 19.43
N GLY A 158 -11.19 18.66 20.40
CA GLY A 158 -9.98 19.44 20.73
C GLY A 158 -8.78 19.08 19.87
N GLU A 159 -8.60 17.82 19.52
CA GLU A 159 -7.48 17.31 18.74
C GLU A 159 -7.94 16.18 17.80
N SER A 160 -8.71 16.50 16.78
CA SER A 160 -9.09 15.48 15.80
C SER A 160 -7.90 15.13 14.92
N LYS A 161 -7.46 13.87 14.99
CA LYS A 161 -6.47 13.29 14.07
C LYS A 161 -7.11 12.83 12.75
N GLY A 162 -8.43 13.04 12.61
CA GLY A 162 -9.19 12.72 11.41
C GLY A 162 -9.28 11.23 11.14
N VAL A 163 -10.11 10.53 11.93
CA VAL A 163 -10.42 9.10 11.71
C VAL A 163 -10.88 8.83 10.27
N MET A 164 -11.40 9.86 9.60
CA MET A 164 -11.85 9.83 8.21
C MET A 164 -10.74 10.21 7.20
N GLN A 165 -9.54 10.61 7.62
CA GLN A 165 -8.46 10.92 6.68
C GLN A 165 -7.68 9.64 6.34
N TRP A 166 -7.60 9.29 5.06
CA TRP A 166 -6.91 8.15 4.52
C TRP A 166 -5.64 8.60 3.81
N GLY A 167 -4.55 8.66 4.55
CA GLY A 167 -3.20 8.81 4.02
C GLY A 167 -2.80 10.21 3.58
N LYS A 168 -1.73 10.66 4.17
CA LYS A 168 -0.67 11.44 3.51
C LYS A 168 0.62 10.72 3.76
#